data_129389e6c67a0d8e57ab7427f600d655
#
_entry.id   129389e6c67a0d8e57ab7427f600d655
#
_cell.length_a   1.000
_cell.length_b   1.000
_cell.length_c   1.000
_cell.angle_alpha   90.00
_cell.angle_beta   90.00
_cell.angle_gamma   90.00
#
_symmetry.space_group_name_H-M   'P 1'
#
loop_
_entity.id
_entity.type
_entity.pdbx_description
1 polymer ?
#
loop_
_entity_poly.entity_id
_entity_poly.type
_entity_poly.pdbx_seq_one_letter_code
_entity_poly.pdbx_strand_id
1 'polypeptide(L)'
;TPISYGDAMWFGKNKFYILSGDRIMGILCRLLHPRLAIFITNVDGVYSNMKEKRLLREITKEKPITTKVTMDVTGGMSRKIKEASSISKGGTDVFFVNGKIPKRITNAINGKSFEGTIFRG
;
A
#
# COMPACT_ATOMS: atom_id res chain seq x y z
N THR A 1 12.62 16.84 -4.88
CA THR A 1 11.74 15.66 -4.74
C THR A 1 10.70 15.67 -5.84
N PRO A 2 10.71 14.70 -6.78
CA PRO A 2 9.68 14.62 -7.80
C PRO A 2 8.33 14.27 -7.18
N ILE A 3 7.27 14.91 -7.67
CA ILE A 3 5.90 14.67 -7.27
C ILE A 3 5.11 14.25 -8.51
N SER A 4 4.43 13.12 -8.44
CA SER A 4 3.61 12.59 -9.51
C SER A 4 2.20 12.28 -9.00
N TYR A 5 1.25 12.16 -9.91
CA TYR A 5 -0.15 11.84 -9.61
C TYR A 5 -0.71 10.91 -10.68
N GLY A 6 -1.80 10.25 -10.34
CA GLY A 6 -2.54 9.42 -11.31
C GLY A 6 -3.24 10.27 -12.35
N ASP A 7 -3.35 9.75 -13.57
CA ASP A 7 -3.96 10.47 -14.69
C ASP A 7 -4.61 9.49 -15.68
N ALA A 8 -5.38 10.04 -16.62
CA ALA A 8 -5.90 9.29 -17.76
C ALA A 8 -4.81 9.16 -18.83
N MET A 9 -4.51 7.92 -19.21
CA MET A 9 -3.50 7.61 -20.20
C MET A 9 -4.14 7.16 -21.50
N TRP A 10 -3.75 7.77 -22.60
CA TRP A 10 -4.16 7.37 -23.93
C TRP A 10 -3.47 6.08 -24.38
N PHE A 11 -4.25 5.14 -24.91
CA PHE A 11 -3.72 3.83 -25.35
C PHE A 11 -4.07 3.52 -26.80
N GLY A 12 -4.02 4.49 -27.68
CA GLY A 12 -4.31 4.34 -29.11
C GLY A 12 -5.74 3.86 -29.42
N LYS A 13 -6.17 3.95 -30.70
CA LYS A 13 -7.47 3.47 -31.18
C LYS A 13 -8.68 3.81 -30.28
N ASN A 14 -8.77 5.05 -29.83
CA ASN A 14 -9.85 5.55 -28.95
C ASN A 14 -9.99 4.83 -27.61
N LYS A 15 -8.91 4.26 -27.08
CA LYS A 15 -8.87 3.65 -25.76
C LYS A 15 -8.02 4.48 -24.81
N PHE A 16 -8.50 4.63 -23.60
CA PHE A 16 -7.74 5.21 -22.51
C PHE A 16 -7.95 4.38 -21.23
N TYR A 17 -7.01 4.49 -20.31
CA TYR A 17 -7.09 3.87 -18.99
C TYR A 17 -6.66 4.86 -17.92
N ILE A 18 -7.08 4.62 -16.70
CA ILE A 18 -6.65 5.44 -15.54
C ILE A 18 -5.42 4.80 -14.93
N LEU A 19 -4.30 5.52 -14.97
CA LEU A 19 -3.08 5.19 -14.25
C LEU A 19 -3.18 5.76 -12.84
N SER A 20 -3.44 4.91 -11.85
CA SER A 20 -3.54 5.33 -10.46
C SER A 20 -2.17 5.55 -9.81
N GLY A 21 -2.10 6.42 -8.79
CA GLY A 21 -0.89 6.60 -7.99
C GLY A 21 -0.38 5.29 -7.35
N ASP A 22 -1.27 4.39 -6.96
CA ASP A 22 -0.90 3.07 -6.43
C ASP A 22 -0.13 2.24 -7.48
N ARG A 23 -0.56 2.30 -8.75
CA ARG A 23 0.12 1.62 -9.86
C ARG A 23 1.47 2.26 -10.17
N ILE A 24 1.56 3.59 -10.15
CA ILE A 24 2.83 4.33 -10.29
C ILE A 24 3.80 3.88 -9.21
N MET A 25 3.38 3.80 -7.95
CA MET A 25 4.20 3.31 -6.84
C MET A 25 4.75 1.91 -7.13
N GLY A 26 3.90 0.98 -7.60
CA GLY A 26 4.31 -0.37 -7.96
C GLY A 26 5.36 -0.41 -9.08
N ILE A 27 5.22 0.46 -10.10
CA ILE A 27 6.18 0.57 -11.20
C ILE A 27 7.51 1.12 -10.69
N LEU A 28 7.49 2.21 -9.92
CA LEU A 28 8.70 2.83 -9.37
C LEU A 28 9.45 1.89 -8.44
N CYS A 29 8.76 1.14 -7.59
CA CYS A 29 9.39 0.17 -6.70
C CYS A 29 10.12 -0.94 -7.48
N ARG A 30 9.54 -1.42 -8.58
CA ARG A 30 10.21 -2.41 -9.44
C ARG A 30 11.43 -1.88 -10.17
N LEU A 31 11.44 -0.59 -10.55
CA LEU A 31 12.55 0.02 -11.27
C LEU A 31 13.67 0.48 -10.34
N LEU A 32 13.33 1.04 -9.18
CA LEU A 32 14.27 1.71 -8.30
C LEU A 32 14.69 0.86 -7.09
N HIS A 33 13.98 -0.22 -6.80
CA HIS A 33 14.22 -1.09 -5.64
C HIS A 33 14.45 -0.30 -4.34
N PRO A 34 13.51 0.58 -3.94
CA PRO A 34 13.68 1.36 -2.73
C PRO A 34 13.66 0.46 -1.49
N ARG A 35 14.32 0.91 -0.43
CA ARG A 35 14.29 0.21 0.87
C ARG A 35 12.89 0.13 1.46
N LEU A 36 12.08 1.16 1.23
CA LEU A 36 10.78 1.33 1.86
C LEU A 36 9.81 2.04 0.91
N ALA A 37 8.58 1.56 0.84
CA ALA A 37 7.45 2.25 0.24
C ALA A 37 6.37 2.51 1.30
N ILE A 38 5.77 3.69 1.32
CA ILE A 38 4.74 4.04 2.31
C ILE A 38 3.45 4.42 1.59
N PHE A 39 2.37 3.68 1.90
CA PHE A 39 1.02 4.04 1.51
C PHE A 39 0.37 4.83 2.65
N ILE A 40 0.12 6.11 2.39
CA ILE A 40 -0.58 6.97 3.33
C ILE A 40 -2.09 6.82 3.09
N THR A 41 -2.83 6.47 4.14
CA THR A 41 -4.26 6.18 4.10
C THR A 41 -5.02 7.02 5.12
N ASN A 42 -6.34 6.99 5.05
CA ASN A 42 -7.22 7.62 6.04
C ASN A 42 -7.66 6.68 7.17
N VAL A 43 -7.12 5.47 7.18
CA VAL A 43 -7.33 4.44 8.21
C VAL A 43 -5.98 3.98 8.76
N ASP A 44 -5.97 3.30 9.92
CA ASP A 44 -4.72 2.94 10.60
C ASP A 44 -3.90 1.87 9.87
N GLY A 45 -4.51 1.12 8.98
CA GLY A 45 -3.85 0.07 8.18
C GLY A 45 -4.85 -0.93 7.63
N VAL A 46 -4.43 -2.17 7.46
CA VAL A 46 -5.26 -3.27 6.96
C VAL A 46 -5.90 -4.00 8.13
N TYR A 47 -7.22 -4.16 8.09
CA TYR A 47 -7.97 -4.89 9.12
C TYR A 47 -8.30 -6.30 8.67
N SER A 48 -8.17 -7.28 9.58
CA SER A 48 -8.60 -8.67 9.33
C SER A 48 -10.11 -8.81 9.32
N ASN A 49 -10.80 -7.98 10.10
CA ASN A 49 -12.24 -7.93 10.22
C ASN A 49 -12.67 -6.50 10.49
N MET A 50 -13.50 -5.93 9.59
CA MET A 50 -13.99 -4.56 9.73
C MET A 50 -14.96 -4.38 10.91
N LYS A 51 -15.69 -5.45 11.29
CA LYS A 51 -16.60 -5.41 12.44
C LYS A 51 -15.84 -5.31 13.76
N GLU A 52 -14.77 -6.07 13.90
CA GLU A 52 -13.95 -6.12 15.12
C GLU A 52 -12.80 -5.09 15.09
N LYS A 53 -12.56 -4.41 13.96
CA LYS A 53 -11.46 -3.44 13.75
C LYS A 53 -10.08 -4.00 14.19
N ARG A 54 -9.87 -5.30 13.96
CA ARG A 54 -8.61 -5.95 14.30
C ARG A 54 -7.55 -5.61 13.27
N LEU A 55 -6.60 -4.74 13.64
CA LEU A 55 -5.51 -4.31 12.78
C LEU A 55 -4.50 -5.44 12.58
N LEU A 56 -4.18 -5.72 11.31
CA LEU A 56 -3.09 -6.61 10.93
C LEU A 56 -1.77 -5.83 11.00
N ARG A 57 -0.93 -6.13 11.99
CA ARG A 57 0.34 -5.44 12.20
C ARG A 57 1.37 -5.80 11.13
N GLU A 58 1.42 -7.06 10.74
CA GLU A 58 2.42 -7.57 9.80
C GLU A 58 1.80 -8.61 8.85
N ILE A 59 2.17 -8.51 7.59
CA ILE A 59 1.77 -9.41 6.52
C ILE A 59 3.05 -9.91 5.86
N THR A 60 3.24 -11.23 5.86
CA THR A 60 4.41 -11.89 5.29
C THR A 60 3.98 -12.89 4.21
N LYS A 61 4.95 -13.42 3.46
CA LYS A 61 4.70 -14.50 2.49
C LYS A 61 4.11 -15.76 3.14
N GLU A 62 4.48 -16.02 4.39
CA GLU A 62 4.02 -17.18 5.18
C GLU A 62 2.61 -16.97 5.77
N LYS A 63 2.23 -15.70 5.98
CA LYS A 63 0.89 -15.32 6.47
C LYS A 63 0.22 -14.38 5.46
N PRO A 64 -0.17 -14.89 4.29
CA PRO A 64 -0.81 -14.07 3.28
C PRO A 64 -2.21 -13.63 3.76
N ILE A 65 -2.66 -12.50 3.23
CA ILE A 65 -4.03 -12.04 3.44
C ILE A 65 -4.97 -13.08 2.83
N THR A 66 -5.78 -13.74 3.66
CA THR A 66 -6.82 -14.63 3.16
C THR A 66 -7.89 -13.83 2.42
N THR A 67 -8.50 -14.45 1.41
CA THR A 67 -9.49 -13.82 0.50
C THR A 67 -10.65 -13.14 1.25
N LYS A 68 -10.97 -13.58 2.46
CA LYS A 68 -12.01 -12.98 3.31
C LYS A 68 -11.68 -11.55 3.78
N VAL A 69 -10.40 -11.23 3.96
CA VAL A 69 -9.96 -9.88 4.38
C VAL A 69 -10.14 -8.85 3.26
N THR A 70 -10.04 -9.29 2.00
CA THR A 70 -10.19 -8.41 0.83
C THR A 70 -11.64 -8.10 0.48
N MET A 71 -12.62 -8.85 0.96
CA MET A 71 -14.04 -8.66 0.63
C MET A 71 -14.72 -7.53 1.42
N ASP A 72 -14.20 -7.18 2.59
CA ASP A 72 -14.74 -6.11 3.43
C ASP A 72 -14.06 -4.74 3.21
N VAL A 73 -13.16 -4.63 2.22
CA VAL A 73 -12.38 -3.43 1.97
C VAL A 73 -12.95 -2.67 0.77
N THR A 74 -13.11 -1.37 0.90
CA THR A 74 -13.51 -0.49 -0.22
C THR A 74 -12.60 -0.71 -1.44
N GLY A 75 -13.12 -0.58 -2.66
CA GLY A 75 -12.37 -0.89 -3.89
C GLY A 75 -10.99 -0.23 -4.00
N GLY A 76 -10.81 0.95 -3.39
CA GLY A 76 -9.50 1.64 -3.33
C GLY A 76 -8.49 0.92 -2.43
N MET A 77 -8.90 0.44 -1.26
CA MET A 77 -8.01 -0.28 -0.35
C MET A 77 -7.61 -1.65 -0.93
N SER A 78 -8.51 -2.35 -1.58
CA SER A 78 -8.22 -3.63 -2.24
C SER A 78 -7.09 -3.49 -3.29
N ARG A 79 -7.11 -2.41 -4.08
CA ARG A 79 -6.03 -2.12 -5.05
C ARG A 79 -4.71 -1.83 -4.35
N LYS A 80 -4.71 -1.00 -3.30
CA LYS A 80 -3.50 -0.71 -2.51
C LYS A 80 -2.88 -1.97 -1.92
N ILE A 81 -3.70 -2.85 -1.36
CA ILE A 81 -3.24 -4.14 -0.81
C ILE A 81 -2.60 -5.01 -1.89
N LYS A 82 -3.21 -5.11 -3.08
CA LYS A 82 -2.63 -5.86 -4.21
C LYS A 82 -1.28 -5.31 -4.65
N GLU A 83 -1.17 -4.00 -4.81
CA GLU A 83 0.10 -3.36 -5.19
C GLU A 83 1.15 -3.52 -4.07
N ALA A 84 0.79 -3.31 -2.80
CA ALA A 84 1.67 -3.52 -1.66
C ALA A 84 2.21 -4.96 -1.59
N SER A 85 1.33 -5.94 -1.79
CA SER A 85 1.72 -7.36 -1.84
C SER A 85 2.65 -7.66 -3.02
N SER A 86 2.44 -7.02 -4.18
CA SER A 86 3.33 -7.16 -5.34
C SER A 86 4.69 -6.53 -5.09
N ILE A 87 4.72 -5.35 -4.47
CA ILE A 87 5.95 -4.62 -4.13
C ILE A 87 6.77 -5.41 -3.11
N SER A 88 6.14 -5.92 -2.05
CA SER A 88 6.84 -6.68 -1.01
C SER A 88 7.42 -8.00 -1.53
N LYS A 89 6.75 -8.66 -2.48
CA LYS A 89 7.31 -9.84 -3.16
C LYS A 89 8.59 -9.52 -3.92
N GLY A 90 8.77 -8.29 -4.37
CA GLY A 90 9.97 -7.78 -5.01
C GLY A 90 11.11 -7.40 -4.05
N GLY A 91 10.93 -7.56 -2.74
CA GLY A 91 11.96 -7.31 -1.72
C GLY A 91 11.91 -5.92 -1.06
N THR A 92 10.89 -5.10 -1.36
CA THR A 92 10.72 -3.79 -0.74
C THR A 92 9.70 -3.88 0.41
N ASP A 93 10.05 -3.41 1.59
CA ASP A 93 9.10 -3.29 2.69
C ASP A 93 8.02 -2.24 2.35
N VAL A 94 6.75 -2.55 2.63
CA VAL A 94 5.65 -1.62 2.37
C VAL A 94 4.88 -1.36 3.66
N PHE A 95 4.72 -0.07 4.00
CA PHE A 95 4.02 0.35 5.19
C PHE A 95 2.71 1.05 4.84
N PHE A 96 1.65 0.70 5.55
CA PHE A 96 0.38 1.43 5.55
C PHE A 96 0.29 2.26 6.81
N VAL A 97 0.12 3.57 6.66
CA VAL A 97 0.14 4.53 7.77
C VAL A 97 -1.02 5.51 7.65
N ASN A 98 -1.65 5.83 8.78
CA ASN A 98 -2.70 6.84 8.81
C ASN A 98 -2.10 8.25 8.68
N GLY A 99 -2.43 8.94 7.59
CA GLY A 99 -1.96 10.30 7.30
C GLY A 99 -2.50 11.38 8.22
N LYS A 100 -3.59 11.11 8.96
CA LYS A 100 -4.13 12.04 9.96
C LYS A 100 -3.22 12.20 11.17
N ILE A 101 -2.25 11.31 11.35
CA ILE A 101 -1.29 11.31 12.46
C ILE A 101 0.13 11.35 11.88
N PRO A 102 0.67 12.53 11.49
CA PRO A 102 1.95 12.66 10.78
C PRO A 102 3.14 12.04 11.53
N LYS A 103 3.10 12.02 12.85
CA LYS A 103 4.12 11.39 13.69
C LYS A 103 4.33 9.91 13.37
N ARG A 104 3.27 9.20 12.97
CA ARG A 104 3.37 7.79 12.54
C ARG A 104 4.21 7.63 11.28
N ILE A 105 4.08 8.58 10.32
CA ILE A 105 4.87 8.60 9.09
C ILE A 105 6.35 8.81 9.42
N THR A 106 6.65 9.81 10.25
CA THR A 106 8.02 10.10 10.70
C THR A 106 8.64 8.91 11.43
N ASN A 107 7.88 8.26 12.31
CA ASN A 107 8.34 7.06 13.01
C ASN A 107 8.64 5.92 12.03
N ALA A 108 7.76 5.67 11.06
CA ALA A 108 7.94 4.64 10.05
C ALA A 108 9.21 4.86 9.21
N ILE A 109 9.46 6.09 8.77
CA ILE A 109 10.67 6.46 8.00
C ILE A 109 11.95 6.25 8.83
N ASN A 110 11.90 6.58 10.11
CA ASN A 110 13.04 6.50 11.02
C ASN A 110 13.23 5.11 11.66
N GLY A 111 12.47 4.11 11.24
CA GLY A 111 12.56 2.75 11.79
C GLY A 111 12.07 2.62 13.23
N LYS A 112 11.31 3.60 13.73
CA LYS A 112 10.68 3.54 15.07
C LYS A 112 9.35 2.81 14.99
N SER A 113 8.89 2.31 16.15
CA SER A 113 7.56 1.70 16.24
C SER A 113 6.46 2.70 15.86
N PHE A 114 5.50 2.23 15.08
CA PHE A 114 4.33 3.00 14.68
C PHE A 114 3.09 2.08 14.63
N GLU A 115 1.93 2.67 14.71
CA GLU A 115 0.67 1.97 14.49
C GLU A 115 0.35 1.98 13.00
N GLY A 116 0.26 0.79 12.40
CA GLY A 116 0.04 0.59 10.98
C GLY A 116 0.15 -0.87 10.59
N THR A 117 0.21 -1.14 9.28
CA THR A 117 0.43 -2.47 8.72
C THR A 117 1.73 -2.50 7.92
N ILE A 118 2.53 -3.53 8.12
CA ILE A 118 3.79 -3.77 7.42
C ILE A 118 3.63 -4.98 6.51
N PHE A 119 3.93 -4.82 5.22
CA PHE A 119 4.17 -5.92 4.29
C PHE A 119 5.68 -6.11 4.18
N ARG A 120 6.18 -7.26 4.60
CA ARG A 120 7.61 -7.57 4.52
C ARG A 120 8.01 -8.03 3.12
N GLY A 121 9.08 -7.43 2.66
CA GLY A 121 9.73 -7.75 1.39
C GLY A 121 10.54 -9.05 1.37
#